data_80cbbb730474ebf2ac073bbc89605197
#
_entry.id   80cbbb730474ebf2ac073bbc89605197
#
_cell.length_a   1.000
_cell.length_b   1.000
_cell.length_c   1.000
_cell.angle_alpha   90.00
_cell.angle_beta   90.00
_cell.angle_gamma   90.00
#
_symmetry.space_group_name_H-M   'P 1'
#
loop_
_entity.id
_entity.type
_entity.pdbx_description
1 polymer ?
#
loop_
_entity_poly.entity_id
_entity_poly.type
_entity_poly.pdbx_seq_one_letter_code
_entity_poly.pdbx_strand_id
1 'polypeptide(L)'
;PDSGWSFYGWEEGVEEGVDKVTIASDKFIMPDRDVVIRVIFVKESSIKVTTDGNGTASADKEKALNGEEIPLTATPKEGYAFKEWQVIKGKVEIKDNKFIMPDEDVEVKAIFAAEHKIVVLTDKNGTASASATDAIAGTEIVLTAKGNDGYYFKEWQVIRGNVEIKDNKFVMPDEDVTVKAIFAEIKDAPNDDDMNVKRDIHFVLVKTDGNGVGVVYPPYSEAGTKVTVVAIAK
;
A
#
# COMPACT_ATOMS: atom_id res chain seq x y z
N PRO A 1 -26.82 33.31 3.37
CA PRO A 1 -25.53 33.35 4.05
C PRO A 1 -24.53 34.17 3.23
N ASP A 2 -23.52 34.74 3.88
CA ASP A 2 -22.41 35.38 3.22
C ASP A 2 -21.58 34.34 2.45
N SER A 3 -20.75 34.80 1.50
CA SER A 3 -19.91 33.89 0.71
C SER A 3 -19.03 33.02 1.61
N GLY A 4 -19.11 31.70 1.46
CA GLY A 4 -18.36 30.73 2.25
C GLY A 4 -19.04 30.29 3.57
N TRP A 5 -20.26 30.75 3.81
CA TRP A 5 -21.08 30.30 4.96
C TRP A 5 -22.28 29.52 4.47
N SER A 6 -22.60 28.42 5.14
CA SER A 6 -23.80 27.61 4.91
C SER A 6 -24.71 27.63 6.10
N PHE A 7 -26.01 27.56 5.86
CA PHE A 7 -27.00 27.41 6.92
C PHE A 7 -26.82 26.00 7.56
N TYR A 8 -26.63 26.00 8.88
CA TYR A 8 -26.49 24.76 9.65
C TYR A 8 -27.77 24.34 10.35
N GLY A 9 -28.48 25.33 10.94
CA GLY A 9 -29.67 25.02 11.67
C GLY A 9 -30.19 26.20 12.50
N TRP A 10 -31.23 25.92 13.24
CA TRP A 10 -31.85 26.83 14.18
C TRP A 10 -31.49 26.39 15.60
N GLU A 11 -31.15 27.35 16.47
CA GLU A 11 -31.00 27.13 17.89
C GLU A 11 -32.20 27.82 18.62
N GLU A 12 -32.86 27.06 19.44
CA GLU A 12 -34.12 27.45 20.10
C GLU A 12 -33.88 27.77 21.59
N GLY A 13 -34.61 28.77 22.14
CA GLY A 13 -34.57 29.08 23.56
C GLY A 13 -33.18 29.47 24.06
N VAL A 14 -32.47 30.33 23.31
CA VAL A 14 -31.09 30.77 23.58
C VAL A 14 -30.94 31.73 24.76
N GLU A 15 -32.03 32.23 25.31
CA GLU A 15 -32.06 33.12 26.47
C GLU A 15 -32.71 32.43 27.70
N GLU A 16 -32.20 32.74 28.90
CA GLU A 16 -32.72 32.20 30.14
C GLU A 16 -34.16 32.68 30.36
N GLY A 17 -35.09 31.78 30.65
CA GLY A 17 -36.51 32.07 30.86
C GLY A 17 -37.37 32.11 29.59
N VAL A 18 -36.82 31.88 28.42
CA VAL A 18 -37.58 31.77 27.16
C VAL A 18 -37.80 30.29 26.84
N ASP A 19 -39.10 29.95 26.61
CA ASP A 19 -39.43 28.57 26.26
C ASP A 19 -38.99 28.21 24.84
N LYS A 20 -38.59 26.95 24.69
CA LYS A 20 -38.25 26.37 23.39
C LYS A 20 -39.48 26.14 22.53
N VAL A 21 -39.37 26.39 21.25
CA VAL A 21 -40.37 25.99 20.25
C VAL A 21 -39.74 24.91 19.35
N THR A 22 -40.54 24.04 18.80
CA THR A 22 -40.06 23.03 17.87
C THR A 22 -40.14 23.58 16.46
N ILE A 23 -38.97 23.69 15.79
CA ILE A 23 -38.88 24.09 14.40
C ILE A 23 -38.80 22.81 13.51
N ALA A 24 -39.79 22.67 12.64
CA ALA A 24 -39.87 21.58 11.70
C ALA A 24 -40.08 22.11 10.27
N SER A 25 -39.23 21.73 9.32
CA SER A 25 -39.28 22.21 7.94
C SER A 25 -39.29 23.74 7.85
N ASP A 26 -38.41 24.40 8.62
CA ASP A 26 -38.25 25.88 8.71
C ASP A 26 -39.51 26.63 9.19
N LYS A 27 -40.37 25.96 9.95
CA LYS A 27 -41.63 26.48 10.49
C LYS A 27 -41.80 26.07 11.93
N PHE A 28 -42.46 26.93 12.71
CA PHE A 28 -42.93 26.61 14.04
C PHE A 28 -44.31 27.21 14.28
N ILE A 29 -45.02 26.74 15.32
CA ILE A 29 -46.29 27.33 15.75
C ILE A 29 -45.96 28.37 16.79
N MET A 30 -46.39 29.62 16.54
CA MET A 30 -46.19 30.72 17.48
C MET A 30 -47.01 30.49 18.76
N PRO A 31 -46.33 30.40 19.93
CA PRO A 31 -47.06 30.38 21.21
C PRO A 31 -47.59 31.76 21.58
N ASP A 32 -48.37 31.84 22.66
CA ASP A 32 -48.90 33.11 23.20
C ASP A 32 -47.86 33.83 24.07
N ARG A 33 -46.62 33.99 23.53
CA ARG A 33 -45.46 34.64 24.15
C ARG A 33 -44.36 34.89 23.18
N ASP A 34 -43.39 35.72 23.59
CA ASP A 34 -42.19 36.01 22.80
C ASP A 34 -41.32 34.75 22.60
N VAL A 35 -40.69 34.63 21.43
CA VAL A 35 -39.81 33.53 21.06
C VAL A 35 -38.50 34.11 20.55
N VAL A 36 -37.39 33.57 21.00
CA VAL A 36 -36.07 33.91 20.51
C VAL A 36 -35.49 32.71 19.75
N ILE A 37 -35.15 32.92 18.52
CA ILE A 37 -34.53 31.91 17.62
C ILE A 37 -33.23 32.45 17.12
N ARG A 38 -32.15 31.65 17.23
CA ARG A 38 -30.86 31.97 16.64
C ARG A 38 -30.65 31.13 15.38
N VAL A 39 -30.30 31.77 14.30
CA VAL A 39 -29.82 31.08 13.09
C VAL A 39 -28.34 30.79 13.22
N ILE A 40 -27.94 29.52 12.96
CA ILE A 40 -26.55 29.08 13.00
C ILE A 40 -26.06 28.94 11.57
N PHE A 41 -25.00 29.64 11.27
CA PHE A 41 -24.23 29.48 10.04
C PHE A 41 -22.86 28.86 10.35
N VAL A 42 -22.37 28.04 9.47
CA VAL A 42 -21.05 27.41 9.56
C VAL A 42 -20.26 27.73 8.31
N LYS A 43 -18.97 27.85 8.49
CA LYS A 43 -18.06 28.13 7.37
C LYS A 43 -17.65 26.81 6.73
N GLU A 44 -17.86 26.70 5.41
CA GLU A 44 -17.30 25.63 4.59
C GLU A 44 -15.97 26.08 4.01
N SER A 45 -14.99 25.19 4.07
CA SER A 45 -13.70 25.38 3.43
C SER A 45 -13.61 24.57 2.14
N SER A 46 -12.87 25.07 1.14
CA SER A 46 -12.77 24.44 -0.17
C SER A 46 -11.75 23.28 -0.18
N ILE A 47 -12.02 22.30 -1.02
CA ILE A 47 -11.15 21.15 -1.27
C ILE A 47 -10.79 21.16 -2.76
N LYS A 48 -9.50 21.24 -3.05
CA LYS A 48 -8.98 21.15 -4.41
C LYS A 48 -8.09 19.93 -4.55
N VAL A 49 -8.39 19.08 -5.52
CA VAL A 49 -7.59 17.91 -5.85
C VAL A 49 -6.99 18.07 -7.23
N THR A 50 -5.70 17.82 -7.33
CA THR A 50 -4.93 17.89 -8.58
C THR A 50 -4.11 16.62 -8.78
N THR A 51 -3.51 16.46 -9.96
CA THR A 51 -2.62 15.32 -10.27
C THR A 51 -1.35 15.80 -10.95
N ASP A 52 -0.35 14.91 -11.06
CA ASP A 52 0.85 15.12 -11.87
C ASP A 52 0.63 14.83 -13.37
N GLY A 53 -0.61 14.44 -13.76
CA GLY A 53 -0.99 14.14 -15.14
C GLY A 53 -0.95 12.64 -15.49
N ASN A 54 -0.43 11.77 -14.62
CA ASN A 54 -0.28 10.32 -14.86
C ASN A 54 -1.44 9.48 -14.30
N GLY A 55 -2.55 10.15 -13.97
CA GLY A 55 -3.77 9.54 -13.45
C GLY A 55 -4.85 10.57 -13.26
N THR A 56 -5.97 10.17 -12.69
CA THR A 56 -7.07 11.04 -12.24
C THR A 56 -7.19 10.97 -10.72
N ALA A 57 -7.67 12.05 -10.12
CA ALA A 57 -7.89 12.09 -8.68
C ALA A 57 -9.09 12.99 -8.35
N SER A 58 -9.78 12.66 -7.26
CA SER A 58 -10.92 13.43 -6.76
C SER A 58 -11.08 13.28 -5.25
N ALA A 59 -11.75 14.22 -4.63
CA ALA A 59 -12.41 14.06 -3.34
C ALA A 59 -13.90 13.82 -3.57
N ASP A 60 -14.59 13.28 -2.58
CA ASP A 60 -16.05 13.07 -2.64
C ASP A 60 -16.84 14.40 -2.56
N LYS A 61 -16.19 15.47 -2.09
CA LYS A 61 -16.76 16.82 -1.94
C LYS A 61 -15.77 17.87 -2.40
N GLU A 62 -16.30 18.99 -2.91
CA GLU A 62 -15.52 20.20 -3.23
C GLU A 62 -15.44 21.20 -2.07
N LYS A 63 -16.32 21.04 -1.07
CA LYS A 63 -16.37 21.84 0.17
C LYS A 63 -16.84 20.98 1.31
N ALA A 64 -16.37 21.27 2.52
CA ALA A 64 -16.79 20.58 3.71
C ALA A 64 -16.63 21.47 4.96
N LEU A 65 -17.29 21.04 6.05
CA LEU A 65 -17.17 21.63 7.36
C LEU A 65 -15.94 21.11 8.09
N ASN A 66 -15.39 21.92 8.97
CA ASN A 66 -14.34 21.45 9.88
C ASN A 66 -14.78 20.20 10.64
N GLY A 67 -13.90 19.20 10.70
CA GLY A 67 -14.12 17.91 11.36
C GLY A 67 -14.76 16.83 10.47
N GLU A 68 -15.22 17.14 9.26
CA GLU A 68 -15.71 16.12 8.33
C GLU A 68 -14.59 15.25 7.78
N GLU A 69 -14.83 13.94 7.66
CA GLU A 69 -13.92 13.01 6.98
C GLU A 69 -14.10 13.11 5.47
N ILE A 70 -13.02 13.29 4.74
CA ILE A 70 -12.98 13.49 3.28
C ILE A 70 -12.24 12.33 2.63
N PRO A 71 -12.94 11.41 1.99
CA PRO A 71 -12.34 10.37 1.15
C PRO A 71 -11.73 10.96 -0.12
N LEU A 72 -10.56 10.42 -0.48
CA LEU A 72 -9.84 10.72 -1.69
C LEU A 72 -9.78 9.49 -2.59
N THR A 73 -9.91 9.69 -3.89
CA THR A 73 -9.76 8.64 -4.89
C THR A 73 -8.66 9.03 -5.88
N ALA A 74 -7.75 8.09 -6.13
CA ALA A 74 -6.72 8.23 -7.17
C ALA A 74 -6.77 7.00 -8.08
N THR A 75 -6.85 7.25 -9.39
CA THR A 75 -6.90 6.19 -10.41
C THR A 75 -5.74 6.40 -11.38
N PRO A 76 -4.70 5.52 -11.36
CA PRO A 76 -3.58 5.62 -12.26
C PRO A 76 -3.99 5.43 -13.73
N LYS A 77 -3.21 5.99 -14.66
CA LYS A 77 -3.22 5.60 -16.06
C LYS A 77 -2.49 4.26 -16.25
N GLU A 78 -2.72 3.63 -17.39
CA GLU A 78 -1.98 2.42 -17.79
C GLU A 78 -0.46 2.63 -17.73
N GLY A 79 0.26 1.70 -17.11
CA GLY A 79 1.71 1.78 -16.89
C GLY A 79 2.15 2.67 -15.74
N TYR A 80 1.21 3.12 -14.91
CA TYR A 80 1.49 3.91 -13.70
C TYR A 80 0.79 3.29 -12.48
N ALA A 81 1.35 3.51 -11.30
CA ALA A 81 0.71 3.21 -10.03
C ALA A 81 0.62 4.47 -9.16
N PHE A 82 -0.39 4.52 -8.28
CA PHE A 82 -0.48 5.58 -7.29
C PHE A 82 0.70 5.45 -6.31
N LYS A 83 1.41 6.56 -6.11
CA LYS A 83 2.55 6.61 -5.21
C LYS A 83 2.19 7.22 -3.85
N GLU A 84 1.68 8.44 -3.88
CA GLU A 84 1.38 9.17 -2.64
C GLU A 84 0.45 10.37 -2.88
N TRP A 85 -0.14 10.86 -1.79
CA TRP A 85 -0.78 12.17 -1.74
C TRP A 85 0.20 13.21 -1.23
N GLN A 86 0.33 14.32 -1.94
CA GLN A 86 1.09 15.50 -1.52
C GLN A 86 0.13 16.60 -1.08
N VAL A 87 0.26 17.09 0.16
CA VAL A 87 -0.48 18.25 0.66
C VAL A 87 0.20 19.52 0.14
N ILE A 88 -0.52 20.32 -0.65
CA ILE A 88 -0.04 21.58 -1.25
C ILE A 88 -0.46 22.77 -0.37
N LYS A 89 -1.69 22.73 0.17
CA LYS A 89 -2.24 23.76 1.04
C LYS A 89 -3.07 23.10 2.15
N GLY A 90 -3.09 23.71 3.32
CA GLY A 90 -3.80 23.22 4.49
C GLY A 90 -2.92 22.32 5.38
N LYS A 91 -3.33 22.19 6.65
CA LYS A 91 -2.64 21.36 7.65
C LYS A 91 -3.42 20.07 7.86
N VAL A 92 -3.25 19.10 6.96
CA VAL A 92 -3.93 17.81 7.03
C VAL A 92 -2.92 16.66 6.99
N GLU A 93 -3.25 15.58 7.69
CA GLU A 93 -2.59 14.29 7.57
C GLU A 93 -3.50 13.36 6.78
N ILE A 94 -2.98 12.77 5.69
CA ILE A 94 -3.74 11.86 4.86
C ILE A 94 -3.37 10.42 5.26
N LYS A 95 -4.37 9.66 5.71
CA LYS A 95 -4.25 8.23 6.06
C LYS A 95 -5.34 7.45 5.35
N ASP A 96 -5.01 6.26 4.84
CA ASP A 96 -5.95 5.37 4.17
C ASP A 96 -6.80 6.08 3.10
N ASN A 97 -6.15 6.98 2.32
CA ASN A 97 -6.78 7.82 1.30
C ASN A 97 -7.91 8.72 1.84
N LYS A 98 -7.78 9.26 3.03
CA LYS A 98 -8.73 10.21 3.61
C LYS A 98 -8.04 11.17 4.57
N PHE A 99 -8.68 12.31 4.83
CA PHE A 99 -8.25 13.27 5.82
C PHE A 99 -9.46 13.87 6.56
N ILE A 100 -9.19 14.53 7.69
CA ILE A 100 -10.21 15.30 8.40
C ILE A 100 -10.10 16.76 7.99
N MET A 101 -11.22 17.35 7.56
CA MET A 101 -11.27 18.74 7.08
C MET A 101 -10.92 19.74 8.20
N PRO A 102 -9.90 20.60 7.99
CA PRO A 102 -9.57 21.67 8.93
C PRO A 102 -10.46 22.90 8.70
N ASP A 103 -10.31 23.92 9.56
CA ASP A 103 -10.98 25.24 9.37
C ASP A 103 -10.22 26.12 8.35
N GLU A 104 -9.71 25.53 7.29
CA GLU A 104 -9.03 26.23 6.19
C GLU A 104 -9.15 25.43 4.89
N ASP A 105 -8.93 26.11 3.75
CA ASP A 105 -8.93 25.43 2.44
C ASP A 105 -7.80 24.42 2.35
N VAL A 106 -8.10 23.30 1.71
CA VAL A 106 -7.16 22.21 1.46
C VAL A 106 -6.91 22.02 -0.02
N GLU A 107 -5.65 21.91 -0.41
CA GLU A 107 -5.25 21.50 -1.75
C GLU A 107 -4.32 20.28 -1.63
N VAL A 108 -4.69 19.19 -2.30
CA VAL A 108 -3.90 17.95 -2.35
C VAL A 108 -3.62 17.56 -3.80
N LYS A 109 -2.49 16.90 -3.99
CA LYS A 109 -2.06 16.40 -5.31
C LYS A 109 -1.78 14.92 -5.25
N ALA A 110 -2.41 14.14 -6.13
CA ALA A 110 -2.06 12.75 -6.34
C ALA A 110 -0.79 12.66 -7.18
N ILE A 111 0.17 11.89 -6.71
CA ILE A 111 1.43 11.58 -7.40
C ILE A 111 1.40 10.13 -7.83
N PHE A 112 1.71 9.90 -9.09
CA PHE A 112 1.82 8.58 -9.70
C PHE A 112 3.27 8.33 -10.13
N ALA A 113 3.68 7.07 -10.13
CA ALA A 113 4.99 6.66 -10.62
C ALA A 113 4.83 5.63 -11.74
N ALA A 114 5.76 5.65 -12.69
CA ALA A 114 5.80 4.64 -13.75
C ALA A 114 6.03 3.25 -13.15
N GLU A 115 5.32 2.25 -13.67
CA GLU A 115 5.56 0.85 -13.35
C GLU A 115 6.57 0.26 -14.34
N HIS A 116 7.49 -0.52 -13.81
CA HIS A 116 8.52 -1.23 -14.56
C HIS A 116 8.29 -2.72 -14.45
N LYS A 117 8.57 -3.43 -15.52
CA LYS A 117 8.32 -4.89 -15.62
C LYS A 117 9.37 -5.70 -14.89
N ILE A 118 8.91 -6.79 -14.30
CA ILE A 118 9.74 -7.80 -13.64
C ILE A 118 9.53 -9.12 -14.36
N VAL A 119 10.61 -9.62 -14.99
CA VAL A 119 10.60 -10.89 -15.69
C VAL A 119 11.47 -11.90 -14.94
N VAL A 120 10.88 -13.03 -14.59
CA VAL A 120 11.60 -14.14 -13.94
C VAL A 120 11.72 -15.28 -14.92
N LEU A 121 12.96 -15.66 -15.23
CA LEU A 121 13.30 -16.78 -16.11
C LEU A 121 13.79 -17.99 -15.31
N THR A 122 13.67 -19.19 -15.89
CA THR A 122 14.24 -20.42 -15.33
C THR A 122 14.98 -21.19 -16.43
N ASP A 123 15.81 -22.13 -16.04
CA ASP A 123 16.50 -23.08 -16.93
C ASP A 123 15.75 -24.40 -17.16
N LYS A 124 14.46 -24.46 -16.75
CA LYS A 124 13.57 -25.64 -16.78
C LYS A 124 13.83 -26.70 -15.71
N ASN A 125 14.86 -26.58 -14.89
CA ASN A 125 15.19 -27.49 -13.82
C ASN A 125 14.51 -27.12 -12.49
N GLY A 126 13.63 -26.12 -12.54
CA GLY A 126 12.86 -25.64 -11.41
C GLY A 126 11.82 -24.60 -11.81
N THR A 127 11.12 -24.11 -10.82
CA THR A 127 10.16 -23.01 -10.93
C THR A 127 10.64 -21.79 -10.17
N ALA A 128 10.31 -20.61 -10.66
CA ALA A 128 10.63 -19.36 -10.01
C ALA A 128 9.54 -18.31 -10.26
N SER A 129 9.39 -17.39 -9.33
CA SER A 129 8.45 -16.27 -9.41
C SER A 129 8.95 -15.06 -8.63
N ALA A 130 8.37 -13.91 -8.91
CA ALA A 130 8.49 -12.71 -8.09
C ALA A 130 7.14 -12.40 -7.42
N SER A 131 7.16 -11.59 -6.36
CA SER A 131 5.96 -11.13 -5.65
C SER A 131 5.06 -10.22 -6.50
N ALA A 132 5.59 -9.66 -7.59
CA ALA A 132 4.87 -8.84 -8.55
C ALA A 132 5.44 -9.02 -9.96
N THR A 133 4.65 -8.70 -10.99
CA THR A 133 5.06 -8.65 -12.41
C THR A 133 5.45 -7.25 -12.85
N ASP A 134 4.94 -6.24 -12.15
CA ASP A 134 5.18 -4.83 -12.38
C ASP A 134 5.26 -4.12 -11.02
N ALA A 135 6.12 -3.11 -10.91
CA ALA A 135 6.23 -2.32 -9.68
C ALA A 135 6.86 -0.95 -9.96
N ILE A 136 6.57 0.02 -9.09
CA ILE A 136 7.25 1.33 -9.11
C ILE A 136 8.64 1.23 -8.48
N ALA A 137 9.52 2.14 -8.87
CA ALA A 137 10.84 2.26 -8.26
C ALA A 137 10.75 2.41 -6.72
N GLY A 138 11.65 1.72 -6.00
CA GLY A 138 11.69 1.69 -4.54
C GLY A 138 10.86 0.58 -3.88
N THR A 139 10.05 -0.16 -4.63
CA THR A 139 9.28 -1.31 -4.11
C THR A 139 10.19 -2.50 -3.82
N GLU A 140 10.07 -3.12 -2.64
CA GLU A 140 10.75 -4.39 -2.33
C GLU A 140 10.08 -5.54 -3.08
N ILE A 141 10.86 -6.28 -3.87
CA ILE A 141 10.42 -7.45 -4.61
C ILE A 141 11.01 -8.70 -3.97
N VAL A 142 10.15 -9.66 -3.66
CA VAL A 142 10.53 -10.97 -3.13
C VAL A 142 10.54 -11.99 -4.25
N LEU A 143 11.64 -12.70 -4.39
CA LEU A 143 11.83 -13.79 -5.36
C LEU A 143 11.63 -15.14 -4.67
N THR A 144 11.04 -16.08 -5.40
CA THR A 144 10.89 -17.46 -4.95
C THR A 144 11.40 -18.39 -6.03
N ALA A 145 12.18 -19.40 -5.65
CA ALA A 145 12.65 -20.44 -6.55
C ALA A 145 12.56 -21.81 -5.87
N LYS A 146 12.19 -22.83 -6.64
CA LYS A 146 12.09 -24.22 -6.19
C LYS A 146 12.62 -25.14 -7.28
N GLY A 147 13.66 -25.93 -6.99
CA GLY A 147 14.17 -26.97 -7.88
C GLY A 147 13.16 -28.10 -8.10
N ASN A 148 13.16 -28.69 -9.28
CA ASN A 148 12.49 -29.94 -9.59
C ASN A 148 13.20 -31.09 -8.88
N ASP A 149 12.62 -32.31 -8.92
CA ASP A 149 13.24 -33.50 -8.35
C ASP A 149 14.65 -33.71 -8.92
N GLY A 150 15.63 -33.88 -8.05
CA GLY A 150 17.05 -34.00 -8.42
C GLY A 150 17.80 -32.67 -8.62
N TYR A 151 17.14 -31.54 -8.43
CA TYR A 151 17.74 -30.22 -8.56
C TYR A 151 17.53 -29.36 -7.32
N TYR A 152 18.48 -28.45 -7.06
CA TYR A 152 18.38 -27.43 -6.04
C TYR A 152 18.55 -26.03 -6.65
N PHE A 153 17.94 -25.01 -6.04
CA PHE A 153 18.19 -23.63 -6.41
C PHE A 153 19.62 -23.25 -6.03
N LYS A 154 20.40 -22.81 -7.01
CA LYS A 154 21.79 -22.42 -6.82
C LYS A 154 21.94 -20.92 -6.55
N GLU A 155 21.43 -20.10 -7.47
CA GLU A 155 21.61 -18.65 -7.42
C GLU A 155 20.63 -17.91 -8.33
N TRP A 156 20.48 -16.60 -8.08
CA TRP A 156 19.86 -15.68 -9.01
C TRP A 156 20.90 -15.01 -9.91
N GLN A 157 20.63 -14.96 -11.20
CA GLN A 157 21.42 -14.21 -12.18
C GLN A 157 20.59 -13.00 -12.63
N VAL A 158 21.14 -11.79 -12.49
CA VAL A 158 20.54 -10.57 -13.06
C VAL A 158 20.90 -10.52 -14.55
N ILE A 159 19.88 -10.52 -15.43
CA ILE A 159 20.02 -10.45 -16.89
C ILE A 159 19.88 -9.02 -17.37
N ARG A 160 18.95 -8.26 -16.77
CA ARG A 160 18.68 -6.86 -17.09
C ARG A 160 18.31 -6.12 -15.81
N GLY A 161 18.64 -4.83 -15.75
CA GLY A 161 18.39 -3.97 -14.59
C GLY A 161 19.60 -3.92 -13.65
N ASN A 162 19.73 -2.79 -12.95
CA ASN A 162 20.83 -2.59 -11.99
C ASN A 162 20.34 -2.90 -10.58
N VAL A 163 20.27 -4.17 -10.21
CA VAL A 163 19.80 -4.63 -8.89
C VAL A 163 20.81 -5.55 -8.22
N GLU A 164 20.92 -5.46 -6.91
CA GLU A 164 21.60 -6.42 -6.05
C GLU A 164 20.54 -7.28 -5.35
N ILE A 165 20.63 -8.60 -5.51
CA ILE A 165 19.71 -9.55 -4.88
C ILE A 165 20.33 -10.05 -3.59
N LYS A 166 19.68 -9.77 -2.45
CA LYS A 166 20.04 -10.25 -1.11
C LYS A 166 18.86 -10.99 -0.49
N ASP A 167 19.08 -12.13 0.12
CA ASP A 167 18.04 -12.91 0.80
C ASP A 167 16.79 -13.14 -0.05
N ASN A 168 16.98 -13.40 -1.35
CA ASN A 168 15.92 -13.51 -2.36
C ASN A 168 15.06 -12.25 -2.51
N LYS A 169 15.62 -11.07 -2.29
CA LYS A 169 14.93 -9.79 -2.43
C LYS A 169 15.78 -8.79 -3.18
N PHE A 170 15.13 -7.85 -3.85
CA PHE A 170 15.76 -6.65 -4.38
C PHE A 170 14.80 -5.46 -4.28
N VAL A 171 15.33 -4.25 -4.37
CA VAL A 171 14.53 -3.02 -4.47
C VAL A 171 14.40 -2.67 -5.94
N MET A 172 13.17 -2.45 -6.42
CA MET A 172 12.89 -2.13 -7.82
C MET A 172 13.58 -0.83 -8.24
N PRO A 173 14.43 -0.83 -9.28
CA PRO A 173 15.03 0.37 -9.85
C PRO A 173 14.00 1.13 -10.73
N ASP A 174 14.39 2.28 -11.26
CA ASP A 174 13.60 3.06 -12.23
C ASP A 174 13.80 2.51 -13.67
N GLU A 175 13.76 1.19 -13.82
CA GLU A 175 13.90 0.46 -15.10
C GLU A 175 13.37 -0.97 -14.98
N ASP A 176 13.10 -1.63 -16.11
CA ASP A 176 12.69 -3.03 -16.13
C ASP A 176 13.79 -3.96 -15.62
N VAL A 177 13.41 -4.98 -14.88
CA VAL A 177 14.30 -6.00 -14.32
C VAL A 177 13.99 -7.36 -14.93
N THR A 178 15.05 -8.08 -15.33
CA THR A 178 14.96 -9.49 -15.69
C THR A 178 15.96 -10.27 -14.86
N VAL A 179 15.48 -11.25 -14.12
CA VAL A 179 16.30 -12.17 -13.33
C VAL A 179 16.08 -13.60 -13.81
N LYS A 180 17.08 -14.44 -13.62
CA LYS A 180 17.01 -15.87 -13.94
C LYS A 180 17.37 -16.70 -12.72
N ALA A 181 16.52 -17.64 -12.37
CA ALA A 181 16.84 -18.66 -11.39
C ALA A 181 17.70 -19.74 -12.04
N ILE A 182 18.86 -20.01 -11.45
CA ILE A 182 19.78 -21.07 -11.86
C ILE A 182 19.62 -22.24 -10.89
N PHE A 183 19.45 -23.44 -11.45
CA PHE A 183 19.36 -24.67 -10.70
C PHE A 183 20.53 -25.58 -11.02
N ALA A 184 20.98 -26.39 -10.05
CA ALA A 184 22.02 -27.37 -10.23
C ALA A 184 21.53 -28.77 -9.80
N GLU A 185 22.09 -29.82 -10.39
CA GLU A 185 21.80 -31.19 -9.98
C GLU A 185 22.34 -31.44 -8.56
N ILE A 186 21.58 -32.20 -7.76
CA ILE A 186 21.97 -32.50 -6.37
C ILE A 186 23.32 -33.26 -6.32
N LYS A 187 23.65 -34.05 -7.35
CA LYS A 187 24.95 -34.71 -7.46
C LYS A 187 26.14 -33.76 -7.65
N ASP A 188 25.87 -32.55 -8.18
CA ASP A 188 26.85 -31.49 -8.41
C ASP A 188 26.91 -30.50 -7.23
N ALA A 189 26.14 -30.75 -6.16
CA ALA A 189 26.36 -30.09 -4.88
C ALA A 189 27.85 -30.33 -4.52
N PRO A 190 28.61 -29.28 -4.13
CA PRO A 190 30.03 -29.41 -3.87
C PRO A 190 30.25 -30.61 -2.94
N ASN A 191 30.81 -31.69 -3.54
CA ASN A 191 31.20 -32.84 -2.78
C ASN A 191 32.42 -32.47 -1.95
N ASP A 192 32.44 -32.92 -0.75
CA ASP A 192 33.40 -32.70 0.32
C ASP A 192 34.83 -33.19 -0.02
N ASP A 193 35.05 -33.79 -1.20
CA ASP A 193 36.35 -34.41 -1.58
C ASP A 193 37.42 -33.41 -1.98
N ASP A 194 37.08 -32.14 -2.29
CA ASP A 194 38.05 -31.12 -2.74
C ASP A 194 38.63 -30.26 -1.60
N MET A 195 38.08 -30.40 -0.40
CA MET A 195 38.61 -29.77 0.80
C MET A 195 38.61 -30.78 1.94
N ASN A 196 39.73 -31.33 2.27
CA ASN A 196 40.06 -32.29 3.32
C ASN A 196 39.46 -32.03 4.72
N VAL A 197 38.16 -31.67 4.78
CA VAL A 197 37.37 -31.44 5.97
C VAL A 197 36.02 -32.13 5.78
N LYS A 198 35.80 -33.25 6.51
CA LYS A 198 34.49 -33.88 6.63
C LYS A 198 33.51 -32.87 7.22
N ARG A 199 32.64 -32.32 6.42
CA ARG A 199 31.50 -31.51 6.88
C ARG A 199 30.28 -32.41 6.89
N ASP A 200 29.66 -32.59 8.07
CA ASP A 200 28.37 -33.29 8.20
C ASP A 200 27.25 -32.37 7.72
N ILE A 201 26.95 -32.44 6.41
CA ILE A 201 25.88 -31.65 5.79
C ILE A 201 24.58 -32.41 5.90
N HIS A 202 23.57 -31.78 6.51
CA HIS A 202 22.23 -32.35 6.72
C HIS A 202 21.21 -31.60 5.84
N PHE A 203 20.26 -32.37 5.28
CA PHE A 203 19.16 -31.81 4.49
C PHE A 203 17.95 -31.50 5.38
N VAL A 204 17.27 -30.41 5.08
CA VAL A 204 15.98 -30.07 5.72
C VAL A 204 14.86 -30.41 4.77
N LEU A 205 14.03 -31.38 5.14
CA LEU A 205 12.83 -31.75 4.40
C LEU A 205 11.61 -31.07 5.05
N VAL A 206 10.96 -30.15 4.32
CA VAL A 206 9.72 -29.53 4.76
C VAL A 206 8.53 -30.33 4.21
N LYS A 207 7.70 -30.88 5.10
CA LYS A 207 6.42 -31.52 4.75
C LYS A 207 5.28 -30.59 5.15
N THR A 208 4.28 -30.47 4.30
CA THR A 208 3.05 -29.69 4.57
C THR A 208 1.85 -30.62 4.64
N ASP A 209 0.80 -30.18 5.33
CA ASP A 209 -0.50 -30.87 5.42
C ASP A 209 -1.40 -30.65 4.19
N GLY A 210 -0.88 -29.97 3.15
CA GLY A 210 -1.62 -29.63 1.93
C GLY A 210 -2.30 -28.28 1.95
N ASN A 211 -2.35 -27.56 3.08
CA ASN A 211 -3.01 -26.26 3.24
C ASN A 211 -2.07 -25.06 3.03
N GLY A 212 -0.83 -25.32 2.63
CA GLY A 212 0.16 -24.29 2.44
C GLY A 212 1.42 -24.80 1.76
N VAL A 213 2.38 -23.90 1.58
CA VAL A 213 3.74 -24.18 1.07
C VAL A 213 4.74 -23.84 2.14
N GLY A 214 5.64 -24.76 2.46
CA GLY A 214 6.79 -24.51 3.32
C GLY A 214 8.06 -24.37 2.47
N VAL A 215 8.85 -23.34 2.72
CA VAL A 215 10.15 -23.11 2.08
C VAL A 215 11.22 -23.06 3.15
N VAL A 216 12.36 -23.68 2.89
CA VAL A 216 13.53 -23.65 3.77
C VAL A 216 14.74 -23.14 3.02
N TYR A 217 15.52 -22.29 3.68
CA TYR A 217 16.75 -21.77 3.11
C TYR A 217 17.85 -21.61 4.19
N PRO A 218 19.06 -22.08 3.91
CA PRO A 218 19.43 -23.00 2.84
C PRO A 218 18.79 -24.38 3.05
N PRO A 219 18.54 -25.17 1.99
CA PRO A 219 17.89 -26.49 2.10
C PRO A 219 18.82 -27.58 2.68
N TYR A 220 20.10 -27.27 2.83
CA TYR A 220 21.11 -28.10 3.46
C TYR A 220 22.07 -27.22 4.26
N SER A 221 22.57 -27.71 5.37
CA SER A 221 23.48 -26.96 6.25
C SER A 221 24.25 -27.90 7.17
N GLU A 222 25.38 -27.40 7.68
CA GLU A 222 26.10 -28.07 8.76
C GLU A 222 25.31 -28.04 10.08
N ALA A 223 25.56 -28.98 10.96
CA ALA A 223 24.99 -28.96 12.30
C ALA A 223 25.32 -27.64 13.01
N GLY A 224 24.31 -27.01 13.63
CA GLY A 224 24.43 -25.72 14.32
C GLY A 224 24.22 -24.49 13.44
N THR A 225 24.07 -24.65 12.10
CA THR A 225 23.75 -23.54 11.20
C THR A 225 22.30 -23.09 11.40
N LYS A 226 22.08 -21.76 11.40
CA LYS A 226 20.74 -21.19 11.47
C LYS A 226 20.06 -21.29 10.10
N VAL A 227 18.97 -22.03 10.04
CA VAL A 227 18.16 -22.23 8.82
C VAL A 227 16.86 -21.46 8.93
N THR A 228 16.50 -20.73 7.88
CA THR A 228 15.24 -20.00 7.81
C THR A 228 14.15 -20.89 7.22
N VAL A 229 13.02 -20.99 7.91
CA VAL A 229 11.83 -21.72 7.45
C VAL A 229 10.69 -20.73 7.28
N VAL A 230 10.06 -20.71 6.11
CA VAL A 230 8.91 -19.84 5.81
C VAL A 230 7.72 -20.72 5.46
N ALA A 231 6.57 -20.45 6.07
CA ALA A 231 5.30 -21.07 5.74
C ALA A 231 4.37 -20.04 5.10
N ILE A 232 3.77 -20.40 3.96
CA ILE A 232 2.80 -19.55 3.24
C ILE A 232 1.50 -20.34 3.16
N ALA A 233 0.43 -19.82 3.76
CA ALA A 233 -0.91 -20.41 3.65
C ALA A 233 -1.45 -20.25 2.22
N LYS A 234 -2.27 -21.23 1.77
CA LYS A 234 -2.99 -21.13 0.49
C LYS A 234 -4.17 -20.20 0.61
#